data_5190da93c26a16afa09cc9badefbf9c7
#
_entry.id   5190da93c26a16afa09cc9badefbf9c7
#
_cell.length_a   1.000
_cell.length_b   1.000
_cell.length_c   1.000
_cell.angle_alpha   90.00
_cell.angle_beta   90.00
_cell.angle_gamma   90.00
#
_symmetry.space_group_name_H-M   'P 1'
#
loop_
_entity.id
_entity.type
_entity.pdbx_description
1 polymer ?
#
loop_
_entity_poly.entity_id
_entity_poly.type
_entity_poly.pdbx_seq_one_letter_code
_entity_poly.pdbx_strand_id
1 'polypeptide(L)'
;MDKTMNLPKKSLGSIRRKAVDLSHFNPVRENQLAGDQPLPLVMEPAAEQVDLADWARTNRDYIEQKLGHHGGVLFRGFGLKNPQDFERVAGSICRELYSEYGDLPREGVAGKVYTSTPYPEDKSILYHNESSHMSRWPSKINFFCVTVAKEGGATPVVDCRKVYQNLDPKVRQKFEEKGLTYVRNFSEGLDVSWQRFFSSEDKSVVENSCRLAGMTCEWHGKDELRIRQKCRAILRHPVTGDLSFFNQVQLHHVHCLEPEVRQSLLSIFKRDDLPRHVYYGDGSAIEDSVMDHVGEVYEKNAVRFQWQQGDMITLDNMLVAHARDPYVGPRKIVVALGDMIDGAQLDQANGVHA
;
A
#
# COMPACT_ATOMS: atom_id res chain seq x y z
N MET A 1 74.58 -39.97 37.31
CA MET A 1 74.78 -39.10 36.11
C MET A 1 73.48 -38.93 35.47
N ASP A 2 72.81 -37.87 35.84
CA ASP A 2 71.38 -37.58 35.41
C ASP A 2 71.49 -36.51 34.36
N LYS A 3 71.10 -36.80 33.13
CA LYS A 3 71.02 -35.86 32.01
C LYS A 3 69.58 -35.36 31.87
N THR A 4 69.24 -34.26 32.52
CA THR A 4 68.10 -33.49 32.27
C THR A 4 68.09 -32.85 30.89
N MET A 5 67.28 -33.28 29.99
CA MET A 5 67.06 -32.73 28.64
C MET A 5 66.17 -31.47 28.72
N ASN A 6 66.79 -30.33 28.42
CA ASN A 6 66.11 -29.03 28.38
C ASN A 6 65.44 -28.86 27.03
N LEU A 7 64.09 -28.90 26.99
CA LEU A 7 63.24 -28.60 25.79
C LEU A 7 63.05 -27.08 25.65
N PRO A 8 63.25 -26.51 24.47
CA PRO A 8 63.00 -25.07 24.27
C PRO A 8 61.52 -24.71 24.33
N LYS A 9 61.16 -23.79 25.23
CA LYS A 9 59.88 -23.16 25.27
C LYS A 9 59.68 -22.32 24.01
N LYS A 10 58.82 -22.78 23.06
CA LYS A 10 58.32 -21.92 21.96
C LYS A 10 57.41 -20.84 22.55
N SER A 11 57.85 -19.59 22.44
CA SER A 11 57.03 -18.39 22.71
C SER A 11 55.91 -18.35 21.71
N LEU A 12 54.68 -18.45 22.19
CA LEU A 12 53.47 -18.12 21.41
C LEU A 12 53.52 -16.62 21.10
N GLY A 13 53.86 -16.29 19.84
CA GLY A 13 53.79 -14.91 19.35
C GLY A 13 52.39 -14.33 19.56
N SER A 14 52.31 -13.17 20.19
CA SER A 14 51.08 -12.44 20.38
C SER A 14 50.48 -12.11 19.01
N ILE A 15 49.39 -12.79 18.65
CA ILE A 15 48.58 -12.42 17.49
C ILE A 15 47.97 -11.06 17.81
N ARG A 16 48.54 -9.98 17.31
CA ARG A 16 47.93 -8.65 17.32
C ARG A 16 46.66 -8.72 16.46
N ARG A 17 45.52 -8.70 17.09
CA ARG A 17 44.26 -8.50 16.40
C ARG A 17 44.29 -7.11 15.77
N LYS A 18 44.32 -7.05 14.44
CA LYS A 18 44.22 -5.79 13.72
C LYS A 18 42.79 -5.30 13.88
N ALA A 19 42.58 -4.11 14.43
CA ALA A 19 41.26 -3.49 14.45
C ALA A 19 40.80 -3.31 12.99
N VAL A 20 39.70 -3.89 12.62
CA VAL A 20 39.07 -3.67 11.32
C VAL A 20 38.29 -2.37 11.45
N ASP A 21 38.62 -1.39 10.62
CA ASP A 21 37.84 -0.16 10.51
C ASP A 21 36.48 -0.50 9.86
N LEU A 22 35.44 -0.44 10.66
CA LEU A 22 34.05 -0.70 10.23
C LEU A 22 33.31 0.60 9.87
N SER A 23 33.95 1.75 9.84
CA SER A 23 33.33 3.05 9.59
C SER A 23 32.63 3.15 8.22
N HIS A 24 32.96 2.28 7.27
CA HIS A 24 32.34 2.19 5.94
C HIS A 24 31.54 0.91 5.72
N PHE A 25 31.36 0.07 6.76
CA PHE A 25 30.62 -1.17 6.61
C PHE A 25 29.12 -0.90 6.69
N ASN A 26 28.41 -0.99 5.55
CA ASN A 26 26.94 -0.99 5.54
C ASN A 26 26.45 -2.43 5.80
N PRO A 27 25.79 -2.70 6.93
CA PRO A 27 25.28 -4.03 7.25
C PRO A 27 24.10 -4.47 6.36
N VAL A 28 23.63 -3.62 5.46
CA VAL A 28 22.53 -3.89 4.51
C VAL A 28 23.04 -3.66 3.10
N ARG A 29 22.80 -4.61 2.22
CA ARG A 29 23.11 -4.53 0.79
C ARG A 29 21.86 -4.34 -0.04
N GLU A 30 21.99 -3.65 -1.16
CA GLU A 30 20.96 -3.48 -2.16
C GLU A 30 21.09 -4.52 -3.25
N ASN A 31 19.95 -5.08 -3.66
CA ASN A 31 19.81 -5.98 -4.78
C ASN A 31 18.58 -5.59 -5.62
N GLN A 32 18.46 -6.18 -6.78
CA GLN A 32 17.27 -6.07 -7.62
C GLN A 32 16.57 -7.43 -7.69
N LEU A 33 15.28 -7.41 -7.98
CA LEU A 33 14.58 -8.63 -8.36
C LEU A 33 15.14 -9.18 -9.68
N ALA A 34 14.98 -10.48 -9.90
CA ALA A 34 15.37 -11.09 -11.16
C ALA A 34 14.74 -10.33 -12.35
N GLY A 35 15.55 -10.07 -13.40
CA GLY A 35 15.10 -9.35 -14.59
C GLY A 35 15.27 -7.83 -14.54
N ASP A 36 16.18 -7.30 -13.68
CA ASP A 36 16.53 -5.87 -13.58
C ASP A 36 15.32 -4.93 -13.32
N GLN A 37 14.33 -5.44 -12.58
CA GLN A 37 13.16 -4.65 -12.21
C GLN A 37 13.53 -3.63 -11.11
N PRO A 38 13.34 -2.33 -11.34
CA PRO A 38 13.70 -1.29 -10.37
C PRO A 38 12.74 -1.23 -9.17
N LEU A 39 11.55 -1.83 -9.26
CA LEU A 39 10.52 -1.88 -8.23
C LEU A 39 10.17 -3.34 -7.91
N PRO A 40 10.19 -3.73 -6.62
CA PRO A 40 10.81 -3.03 -5.50
C PRO A 40 12.33 -3.15 -5.49
N LEU A 41 13.02 -2.19 -4.88
CA LEU A 41 14.41 -2.37 -4.46
C LEU A 41 14.45 -3.45 -3.39
N VAL A 42 15.37 -4.43 -3.52
CA VAL A 42 15.55 -5.47 -2.51
C VAL A 42 16.67 -5.08 -1.57
N MET A 43 16.40 -5.06 -0.27
CA MET A 43 17.40 -4.89 0.77
C MET A 43 17.56 -6.18 1.56
N GLU A 44 18.81 -6.62 1.72
CA GLU A 44 19.17 -7.86 2.42
C GLU A 44 20.28 -7.60 3.45
N PRO A 45 20.35 -8.40 4.54
CA PRO A 45 21.46 -8.27 5.47
C PRO A 45 22.78 -8.69 4.80
N ALA A 46 23.82 -7.89 4.99
CA ALA A 46 25.19 -8.17 4.57
C ALA A 46 26.03 -8.82 5.67
N ALA A 47 25.48 -8.95 6.86
CA ALA A 47 26.09 -9.59 8.03
C ALA A 47 25.05 -10.42 8.79
N GLU A 48 25.54 -11.35 9.62
CA GLU A 48 24.67 -12.08 10.54
C GLU A 48 24.08 -11.14 11.61
N GLN A 49 22.82 -11.40 11.99
CA GLN A 49 22.11 -10.73 13.10
C GLN A 49 21.98 -9.21 12.95
N VAL A 50 21.69 -8.71 11.75
CA VAL A 50 21.32 -7.30 11.55
C VAL A 50 19.94 -7.04 12.14
N ASP A 51 19.84 -6.19 13.15
CA ASP A 51 18.56 -5.70 13.65
C ASP A 51 17.99 -4.65 12.67
N LEU A 52 16.98 -5.06 11.87
CA LEU A 52 16.40 -4.20 10.85
C LEU A 52 15.73 -2.95 11.44
N ALA A 53 15.12 -3.04 12.62
CA ALA A 53 14.44 -1.89 13.21
C ALA A 53 15.45 -0.83 13.69
N ASP A 54 16.56 -1.24 14.29
CA ASP A 54 17.62 -0.32 14.72
C ASP A 54 18.33 0.28 13.50
N TRP A 55 18.60 -0.52 12.48
CA TRP A 55 19.17 -0.03 11.23
C TRP A 55 18.20 0.95 10.54
N ALA A 56 16.93 0.62 10.40
CA ALA A 56 15.94 1.48 9.76
C ALA A 56 15.78 2.82 10.48
N ARG A 57 15.81 2.82 11.82
CA ARG A 57 15.71 4.04 12.63
C ARG A 57 16.85 5.03 12.33
N THR A 58 18.06 4.52 12.17
CA THR A 58 19.26 5.35 11.88
C THR A 58 19.39 5.70 10.40
N ASN A 59 18.72 4.97 9.51
CA ASN A 59 18.80 5.14 8.06
C ASN A 59 17.45 5.57 7.45
N ARG A 60 16.57 6.22 8.21
CA ARG A 60 15.23 6.61 7.74
C ARG A 60 15.29 7.46 6.48
N ASP A 61 16.13 8.49 6.46
CA ASP A 61 16.25 9.39 5.30
C ASP A 61 16.76 8.66 4.06
N TYR A 62 17.62 7.67 4.25
CA TYR A 62 18.09 6.81 3.16
C TYR A 62 16.95 5.93 2.62
N ILE A 63 16.15 5.34 3.49
CA ILE A 63 14.96 4.56 3.08
C ILE A 63 13.97 5.46 2.35
N GLU A 64 13.72 6.69 2.85
CA GLU A 64 12.85 7.68 2.18
C GLU A 64 13.34 8.01 0.77
N GLN A 65 14.64 8.25 0.61
CA GLN A 65 15.25 8.49 -0.70
C GLN A 65 15.03 7.30 -1.64
N LYS A 66 15.19 6.06 -1.14
CA LYS A 66 14.98 4.85 -1.95
C LYS A 66 13.51 4.64 -2.31
N LEU A 67 12.58 4.92 -1.39
CA LEU A 67 11.14 4.90 -1.66
C LEU A 67 10.78 5.91 -2.74
N GLY A 68 11.25 7.16 -2.66
CA GLY A 68 11.00 8.18 -3.69
C GLY A 68 11.53 7.78 -5.07
N HIS A 69 12.68 7.10 -5.13
CA HIS A 69 13.28 6.67 -6.39
C HIS A 69 12.61 5.40 -6.95
N HIS A 70 12.52 4.33 -6.14
CA HIS A 70 12.04 3.03 -6.57
C HIS A 70 10.54 2.81 -6.37
N GLY A 71 9.88 3.62 -5.55
CA GLY A 71 8.48 3.45 -5.16
C GLY A 71 8.25 2.40 -4.07
N GLY A 72 9.15 1.45 -3.91
CA GLY A 72 9.02 0.39 -2.91
C GLY A 72 10.35 -0.27 -2.54
N VAL A 73 10.44 -0.73 -1.30
CA VAL A 73 11.60 -1.45 -0.74
C VAL A 73 11.14 -2.75 -0.12
N LEU A 74 11.68 -3.86 -0.61
CA LEU A 74 11.48 -5.21 -0.08
C LEU A 74 12.64 -5.58 0.84
N PHE A 75 12.39 -5.71 2.13
CA PHE A 75 13.33 -6.20 3.13
C PHE A 75 13.21 -7.73 3.22
N ARG A 76 14.26 -8.42 2.84
CA ARG A 76 14.31 -9.90 2.73
C ARG A 76 15.46 -10.47 3.54
N GLY A 77 15.22 -11.56 4.25
CA GLY A 77 16.28 -12.30 4.95
C GLY A 77 16.69 -11.73 6.31
N PHE A 78 15.97 -10.73 6.86
CA PHE A 78 16.28 -10.14 8.18
C PHE A 78 15.79 -10.96 9.37
N GLY A 79 15.13 -12.09 9.14
CA GLY A 79 14.72 -12.99 10.21
C GLY A 79 13.53 -12.50 11.04
N LEU A 80 12.67 -11.63 10.49
CA LEU A 80 11.42 -11.24 11.14
C LEU A 80 10.51 -12.45 11.28
N LYS A 81 9.95 -12.68 12.47
CA LYS A 81 9.24 -13.92 12.81
C LYS A 81 7.74 -13.72 13.01
N ASN A 82 7.33 -12.56 13.45
CA ASN A 82 5.97 -12.31 13.91
C ASN A 82 5.51 -10.87 13.65
N PRO A 83 4.21 -10.56 13.80
CA PRO A 83 3.66 -9.23 13.61
C PRO A 83 4.26 -8.15 14.53
N GLN A 84 4.76 -8.52 15.71
CA GLN A 84 5.39 -7.59 16.66
C GLN A 84 6.76 -7.11 16.14
N ASP A 85 7.57 -8.03 15.57
CA ASP A 85 8.82 -7.68 14.91
C ASP A 85 8.54 -6.71 13.73
N PHE A 86 7.53 -7.03 12.93
CA PHE A 86 7.09 -6.19 11.83
C PHE A 86 6.64 -4.80 12.29
N GLU A 87 5.81 -4.70 13.33
CA GLU A 87 5.36 -3.42 13.88
C GLU A 87 6.54 -2.54 14.31
N ARG A 88 7.54 -3.15 14.98
CA ARG A 88 8.75 -2.46 15.41
C ARG A 88 9.54 -1.88 14.22
N VAL A 89 9.68 -2.66 13.13
CA VAL A 89 10.36 -2.19 11.92
C VAL A 89 9.54 -1.10 11.23
N ALA A 90 8.25 -1.30 11.02
CA ALA A 90 7.37 -0.31 10.40
C ALA A 90 7.37 1.01 11.18
N GLY A 91 7.33 0.96 12.52
CA GLY A 91 7.46 2.14 13.40
C GLY A 91 8.84 2.79 13.38
N SER A 92 9.89 2.07 12.95
CA SER A 92 11.22 2.65 12.74
C SER A 92 11.34 3.35 11.38
N ILE A 93 10.62 2.90 10.36
CA ILE A 93 10.56 3.51 9.03
C ILE A 93 9.60 4.72 9.05
N CYS A 94 8.35 4.51 9.50
CA CYS A 94 7.35 5.57 9.58
C CYS A 94 7.57 6.46 10.79
N ARG A 95 7.17 7.74 10.70
CA ARG A 95 7.15 8.65 11.85
C ARG A 95 6.04 8.27 12.82
N GLU A 96 4.89 7.88 12.24
CA GLU A 96 3.72 7.45 12.99
C GLU A 96 3.01 6.31 12.26
N LEU A 97 2.65 5.25 12.99
CA LEU A 97 1.75 4.22 12.50
C LEU A 97 0.31 4.58 12.89
N TYR A 98 -0.60 4.33 11.97
CA TYR A 98 -2.00 4.70 12.13
C TYR A 98 -2.83 3.53 12.67
N SER A 99 -3.74 3.82 13.60
CA SER A 99 -4.56 2.81 14.30
C SER A 99 -6.00 2.73 13.81
N GLU A 100 -6.47 3.72 13.04
CA GLU A 100 -7.84 3.75 12.53
C GLU A 100 -7.87 3.46 11.04
N TYR A 101 -8.69 2.49 10.64
CA TYR A 101 -8.85 2.13 9.26
C TYR A 101 -10.26 2.52 8.78
N GLY A 102 -10.31 3.45 7.81
CA GLY A 102 -11.52 4.19 7.49
C GLY A 102 -12.53 3.51 6.57
N ASP A 103 -12.19 2.46 5.81
CA ASP A 103 -13.10 1.96 4.76
C ASP A 103 -13.72 0.60 5.07
N LEU A 104 -12.91 -0.36 5.48
CA LEU A 104 -13.37 -1.70 5.85
C LEU A 104 -12.80 -2.06 7.22
N PRO A 105 -13.64 -2.62 8.11
CA PRO A 105 -13.14 -3.09 9.40
C PRO A 105 -12.12 -4.20 9.18
N ARG A 106 -10.90 -3.99 9.67
CA ARG A 106 -9.85 -4.98 9.72
C ARG A 106 -9.67 -5.50 11.13
N GLU A 107 -9.29 -6.76 11.26
CA GLU A 107 -8.97 -7.32 12.56
C GLU A 107 -7.57 -6.88 12.99
N GLY A 108 -7.47 -6.35 14.20
CA GLY A 108 -6.18 -6.06 14.84
C GLY A 108 -5.43 -7.37 15.11
N VAL A 109 -4.16 -7.43 14.73
CA VAL A 109 -3.30 -8.59 14.94
C VAL A 109 -2.30 -8.32 16.06
N ALA A 110 -1.70 -7.13 16.06
CA ALA A 110 -0.79 -6.67 17.10
C ALA A 110 -0.72 -5.15 17.03
N GLY A 111 -0.93 -4.44 18.13
CA GLY A 111 -0.83 -2.99 18.18
C GLY A 111 -1.50 -2.27 16.99
N LYS A 112 -0.68 -1.68 16.12
CA LYS A 112 -1.11 -0.99 14.88
C LYS A 112 -0.97 -1.86 13.61
N VAL A 113 -0.96 -3.16 13.76
CA VAL A 113 -0.89 -4.16 12.67
C VAL A 113 -2.25 -4.83 12.49
N TYR A 114 -2.70 -4.91 11.26
CA TYR A 114 -4.02 -5.44 10.88
C TYR A 114 -3.89 -6.60 9.90
N THR A 115 -4.95 -7.41 9.81
CA THR A 115 -5.08 -8.35 8.69
C THR A 115 -5.19 -7.59 7.37
N SER A 116 -4.71 -8.18 6.27
CA SER A 116 -5.07 -7.71 4.94
C SER A 116 -6.59 -7.81 4.74
N THR A 117 -7.13 -7.02 3.79
CA THR A 117 -8.58 -7.01 3.50
C THR A 117 -9.14 -8.42 3.32
N PRO A 118 -10.16 -8.82 4.09
CA PRO A 118 -10.84 -10.10 3.88
C PRO A 118 -11.53 -10.08 2.51
N TYR A 119 -11.08 -10.95 1.62
CA TYR A 119 -11.64 -11.10 0.26
C TYR A 119 -11.44 -12.55 -0.19
N PRO A 120 -12.36 -13.16 -0.97
CA PRO A 120 -12.27 -14.56 -1.38
C PRO A 120 -10.90 -14.92 -1.95
N GLU A 121 -10.41 -16.11 -1.59
CA GLU A 121 -9.05 -16.55 -1.92
C GLU A 121 -8.86 -16.76 -3.43
N ASP A 122 -9.91 -17.22 -4.10
CA ASP A 122 -9.98 -17.48 -5.55
C ASP A 122 -10.18 -16.22 -6.40
N LYS A 123 -10.31 -15.03 -5.79
CA LYS A 123 -10.55 -13.76 -6.48
C LYS A 123 -9.35 -12.83 -6.34
N SER A 124 -9.09 -12.05 -7.40
CA SER A 124 -8.11 -10.97 -7.39
C SER A 124 -8.65 -9.73 -6.67
N ILE A 125 -7.79 -9.04 -5.94
CA ILE A 125 -8.04 -7.63 -5.59
C ILE A 125 -7.30 -6.80 -6.63
N LEU A 126 -8.04 -5.94 -7.33
CA LEU A 126 -7.50 -5.14 -8.43
C LEU A 126 -6.57 -4.02 -7.91
N TYR A 127 -5.83 -3.40 -8.83
CA TYR A 127 -4.85 -2.37 -8.52
C TYR A 127 -5.48 -1.15 -7.87
N HIS A 128 -4.87 -0.68 -6.79
CA HIS A 128 -5.32 0.48 -6.04
C HIS A 128 -4.19 1.11 -5.21
N ASN A 129 -4.33 2.40 -4.94
CA ASN A 129 -3.56 3.09 -3.92
C ASN A 129 -4.44 3.18 -2.66
N GLU A 130 -3.91 2.78 -1.51
CA GLU A 130 -4.65 2.69 -0.26
C GLU A 130 -5.32 4.01 0.12
N SER A 131 -6.64 3.96 0.40
CA SER A 131 -7.48 5.10 0.82
C SER A 131 -7.50 6.31 -0.13
N SER A 132 -7.07 6.16 -1.39
CA SER A 132 -7.02 7.27 -2.36
C SER A 132 -8.40 7.81 -2.79
N HIS A 133 -9.48 7.13 -2.40
CA HIS A 133 -10.87 7.58 -2.55
C HIS A 133 -11.37 8.41 -1.36
N MET A 134 -10.50 8.66 -0.37
CA MET A 134 -10.80 9.44 0.84
C MET A 134 -10.07 10.78 0.81
N SER A 135 -10.44 11.72 1.69
CA SER A 135 -9.73 12.99 1.88
C SER A 135 -8.37 12.84 2.56
N ARG A 136 -8.12 11.71 3.22
CA ARG A 136 -6.87 11.38 3.91
C ARG A 136 -6.41 9.99 3.54
N TRP A 137 -5.11 9.80 3.37
CA TRP A 137 -4.51 8.51 3.01
C TRP A 137 -3.13 8.33 3.65
N PRO A 138 -2.67 7.08 3.87
CA PRO A 138 -1.31 6.82 4.32
C PRO A 138 -0.32 7.12 3.19
N SER A 139 0.79 7.81 3.50
CA SER A 139 1.89 7.96 2.54
C SER A 139 2.66 6.65 2.36
N LYS A 140 2.68 5.81 3.39
CA LYS A 140 3.35 4.51 3.36
C LYS A 140 2.40 3.38 3.70
N ILE A 141 2.48 2.31 2.92
CA ILE A 141 1.84 1.04 3.25
C ILE A 141 2.91 -0.02 3.41
N ASN A 142 2.84 -0.74 4.52
CA ASN A 142 3.78 -1.80 4.84
C ASN A 142 3.05 -3.14 4.86
N PHE A 143 3.59 -4.14 4.18
CA PHE A 143 3.08 -5.51 4.24
C PHE A 143 4.15 -6.45 4.80
N PHE A 144 3.72 -7.46 5.53
CA PHE A 144 4.59 -8.47 6.10
C PHE A 144 4.02 -9.87 5.87
N CYS A 145 4.88 -10.76 5.39
CA CYS A 145 4.53 -12.15 5.11
C CYS A 145 4.71 -13.04 6.35
N VAL A 146 3.60 -13.33 7.02
CA VAL A 146 3.56 -14.29 8.12
C VAL A 146 3.52 -15.73 7.59
N THR A 147 2.70 -15.97 6.54
CA THR A 147 2.54 -17.29 5.93
C THR A 147 2.40 -17.13 4.42
N VAL A 148 3.23 -17.85 3.68
CA VAL A 148 3.20 -17.89 2.22
C VAL A 148 2.08 -18.82 1.75
N ALA A 149 1.38 -18.45 0.68
CA ALA A 149 0.41 -19.34 0.04
C ALA A 149 1.10 -20.57 -0.56
N LYS A 150 0.37 -21.67 -0.68
CA LYS A 150 0.87 -22.87 -1.35
C LYS A 150 1.07 -22.62 -2.84
N GLU A 151 0.11 -21.92 -3.47
CA GLU A 151 0.14 -21.54 -4.88
C GLU A 151 -0.42 -20.11 -5.04
N GLY A 152 0.15 -19.33 -5.93
CA GLY A 152 -0.29 -17.95 -6.19
C GLY A 152 -0.04 -16.98 -5.05
N GLY A 153 -0.97 -16.06 -4.82
CA GLY A 153 -0.98 -15.15 -3.67
C GLY A 153 0.10 -14.06 -3.70
N ALA A 154 0.63 -13.75 -4.87
CA ALA A 154 1.51 -12.60 -5.01
C ALA A 154 0.80 -11.30 -4.63
N THR A 155 1.58 -10.29 -4.31
CA THR A 155 1.13 -8.90 -4.21
C THR A 155 1.76 -8.14 -5.38
N PRO A 156 1.09 -8.11 -6.56
CA PRO A 156 1.59 -7.32 -7.67
C PRO A 156 1.71 -5.86 -7.28
N VAL A 157 2.79 -5.20 -7.68
CA VAL A 157 3.06 -3.78 -7.45
C VAL A 157 3.29 -3.09 -8.79
N VAL A 158 2.82 -1.83 -8.89
CA VAL A 158 2.92 -1.07 -10.14
C VAL A 158 3.34 0.36 -9.85
N ASP A 159 4.37 0.83 -10.55
CA ASP A 159 4.77 2.24 -10.51
C ASP A 159 3.71 3.11 -11.20
N CYS A 160 2.97 3.88 -10.42
CA CYS A 160 1.90 4.76 -10.90
C CYS A 160 2.40 5.91 -11.79
N ARG A 161 3.71 6.24 -11.77
CA ARG A 161 4.35 7.16 -12.70
C ARG A 161 4.38 6.56 -14.11
N LYS A 162 4.71 5.24 -14.21
CA LYS A 162 4.68 4.51 -15.48
C LYS A 162 3.24 4.34 -15.98
N VAL A 163 2.29 4.07 -15.09
CA VAL A 163 0.87 4.03 -15.46
C VAL A 163 0.45 5.36 -16.06
N TYR A 164 0.71 6.48 -15.38
CA TYR A 164 0.42 7.83 -15.86
C TYR A 164 1.04 8.08 -17.25
N GLN A 165 2.31 7.71 -17.46
CA GLN A 165 3.02 7.90 -18.73
C GLN A 165 2.46 7.04 -19.87
N ASN A 166 2.00 5.82 -19.58
CA ASN A 166 1.56 4.82 -20.55
C ASN A 166 0.06 4.85 -20.85
N LEU A 167 -0.73 5.63 -20.09
CA LEU A 167 -2.12 5.89 -20.46
C LEU A 167 -2.21 6.59 -21.81
N ASP A 168 -3.23 6.25 -22.61
CA ASP A 168 -3.57 7.02 -23.80
C ASP A 168 -3.68 8.51 -23.43
N PRO A 169 -3.07 9.42 -24.22
CA PRO A 169 -3.06 10.84 -23.88
C PRO A 169 -4.46 11.45 -23.68
N LYS A 170 -5.48 11.01 -24.43
CA LYS A 170 -6.86 11.52 -24.27
C LYS A 170 -7.50 10.98 -22.99
N VAL A 171 -7.25 9.72 -22.66
CA VAL A 171 -7.71 9.12 -21.40
C VAL A 171 -7.06 9.82 -20.22
N ARG A 172 -5.74 9.99 -20.27
CA ARG A 172 -4.98 10.71 -19.25
C ARG A 172 -5.49 12.12 -19.03
N GLN A 173 -5.66 12.89 -20.11
CA GLN A 173 -6.16 14.25 -20.07
C GLN A 173 -7.54 14.34 -19.41
N LYS A 174 -8.46 13.40 -19.72
CA LYS A 174 -9.77 13.36 -19.06
C LYS A 174 -9.65 13.19 -17.55
N PHE A 175 -8.76 12.29 -17.07
CA PHE A 175 -8.52 12.09 -15.64
C PHE A 175 -7.87 13.30 -14.97
N GLU A 176 -6.95 13.98 -15.66
CA GLU A 176 -6.30 15.21 -15.17
C GLU A 176 -7.31 16.36 -15.00
N GLU A 177 -8.11 16.61 -16.03
CA GLU A 177 -9.03 17.74 -16.06
C GLU A 177 -10.23 17.55 -15.15
N LYS A 178 -10.76 16.32 -15.10
CA LYS A 178 -12.03 16.04 -14.42
C LYS A 178 -11.84 15.49 -13.01
N GLY A 179 -10.78 14.77 -12.72
CA GLY A 179 -10.66 13.99 -11.50
C GLY A 179 -11.71 12.88 -11.40
N LEU A 180 -12.06 12.49 -10.20
CA LEU A 180 -13.00 11.40 -9.88
C LEU A 180 -14.04 11.84 -8.86
N THR A 181 -15.24 11.23 -8.93
CA THR A 181 -16.26 11.26 -7.88
C THR A 181 -16.60 9.82 -7.51
N TYR A 182 -16.21 9.43 -6.30
CA TYR A 182 -16.61 8.15 -5.72
C TYR A 182 -17.96 8.27 -5.07
N VAL A 183 -18.85 7.31 -5.37
CA VAL A 183 -20.20 7.23 -4.82
C VAL A 183 -20.32 5.97 -3.99
N ARG A 184 -20.89 6.10 -2.81
CA ARG A 184 -21.23 4.95 -1.97
C ARG A 184 -22.65 5.09 -1.47
N ASN A 185 -23.44 4.03 -1.68
CA ASN A 185 -24.79 3.91 -1.18
C ASN A 185 -24.80 2.86 -0.06
N PHE A 186 -25.19 3.30 1.12
CA PHE A 186 -25.36 2.43 2.27
C PHE A 186 -26.82 2.01 2.34
N SER A 187 -27.09 0.79 1.87
CA SER A 187 -28.39 0.15 1.92
C SER A 187 -28.30 -1.16 2.69
N GLU A 188 -29.36 -1.56 3.36
CA GLU A 188 -29.36 -2.76 4.19
C GLU A 188 -29.01 -4.02 3.41
N GLY A 189 -28.06 -4.80 3.93
CA GLY A 189 -27.68 -6.12 3.42
C GLY A 189 -26.71 -6.14 2.23
N LEU A 190 -26.26 -5.00 1.68
CA LEU A 190 -25.44 -4.96 0.46
C LEU A 190 -23.96 -4.65 0.70
N ASP A 191 -23.65 -3.88 1.72
CA ASP A 191 -22.27 -3.48 2.11
C ASP A 191 -22.26 -3.25 3.62
N VAL A 192 -21.13 -2.75 4.16
CA VAL A 192 -21.09 -2.28 5.56
C VAL A 192 -22.13 -1.20 5.76
N SER A 193 -22.83 -1.24 6.88
CA SER A 193 -23.80 -0.18 7.20
C SER A 193 -23.09 1.17 7.43
N TRP A 194 -23.79 2.28 7.24
CA TRP A 194 -23.23 3.61 7.50
C TRP A 194 -22.82 3.78 8.98
N GLN A 195 -23.58 3.15 9.90
CA GLN A 195 -23.27 3.15 11.32
C GLN A 195 -21.89 2.56 11.60
N ARG A 196 -21.60 1.43 10.95
CA ARG A 196 -20.30 0.77 11.09
C ARG A 196 -19.18 1.55 10.40
N PHE A 197 -19.45 2.13 9.23
CA PHE A 197 -18.49 2.92 8.47
C PHE A 197 -18.07 4.18 9.23
N PHE A 198 -19.02 4.91 9.81
CA PHE A 198 -18.76 6.13 10.57
C PHE A 198 -18.54 5.88 12.07
N SER A 199 -18.63 4.63 12.53
CA SER A 199 -18.55 4.25 13.94
C SER A 199 -19.50 5.07 14.83
N SER A 200 -20.71 5.38 14.33
CA SER A 200 -21.72 6.22 14.98
C SER A 200 -23.11 5.83 14.53
N GLU A 201 -24.09 5.92 15.44
CA GLU A 201 -25.52 5.79 15.15
C GLU A 201 -26.22 7.17 15.03
N ASP A 202 -25.50 8.26 15.30
CA ASP A 202 -26.01 9.63 15.27
C ASP A 202 -25.77 10.25 13.89
N LYS A 203 -26.87 10.54 13.17
CA LYS A 203 -26.85 11.17 11.85
C LYS A 203 -26.16 12.52 11.83
N SER A 204 -26.26 13.30 12.92
CA SER A 204 -25.60 14.61 13.02
C SER A 204 -24.07 14.48 13.07
N VAL A 205 -23.58 13.43 13.73
CA VAL A 205 -22.14 13.09 13.75
C VAL A 205 -21.68 12.68 12.36
N VAL A 206 -22.48 11.89 11.64
CA VAL A 206 -22.18 11.46 10.26
C VAL A 206 -22.14 12.65 9.32
N GLU A 207 -23.16 13.53 9.35
CA GLU A 207 -23.21 14.76 8.54
C GLU A 207 -22.00 15.66 8.80
N ASN A 208 -21.63 15.85 10.08
CA ASN A 208 -20.45 16.62 10.44
C ASN A 208 -19.16 15.97 9.93
N SER A 209 -19.04 14.65 10.03
CA SER A 209 -17.90 13.90 9.51
C SER A 209 -17.77 14.04 8.00
N CYS A 210 -18.88 13.92 7.27
CA CYS A 210 -18.93 14.15 5.82
C CYS A 210 -18.50 15.58 5.47
N ARG A 211 -19.04 16.58 6.17
CA ARG A 211 -18.69 18.00 5.96
C ARG A 211 -17.19 18.26 6.16
N LEU A 212 -16.61 17.72 7.22
CA LEU A 212 -15.19 17.85 7.52
C LEU A 212 -14.30 17.17 6.47
N ALA A 213 -14.76 16.05 5.94
CA ALA A 213 -14.05 15.32 4.88
C ALA A 213 -14.31 15.87 3.46
N GLY A 214 -15.13 16.91 3.30
CA GLY A 214 -15.51 17.46 2.00
C GLY A 214 -16.41 16.53 1.18
N MET A 215 -17.14 15.61 1.83
CA MET A 215 -18.10 14.72 1.20
C MET A 215 -19.47 15.39 1.12
N THR A 216 -20.23 15.11 0.04
CA THR A 216 -21.69 15.33 0.08
C THR A 216 -22.34 14.14 0.79
N CYS A 217 -23.43 14.43 1.52
CA CYS A 217 -24.16 13.49 2.35
C CYS A 217 -25.66 13.65 2.06
N GLU A 218 -26.30 12.61 1.54
CA GLU A 218 -27.70 12.63 1.15
C GLU A 218 -28.44 11.45 1.81
N TRP A 219 -29.39 11.74 2.71
CA TRP A 219 -30.23 10.74 3.30
C TRP A 219 -31.40 10.37 2.38
N HIS A 220 -31.63 9.09 2.17
CA HIS A 220 -32.74 8.55 1.42
C HIS A 220 -33.63 7.69 2.33
N GLY A 221 -34.96 7.87 2.21
CA GLY A 221 -35.87 7.14 3.08
C GLY A 221 -35.62 7.35 4.56
N LYS A 222 -35.74 6.27 5.33
CA LYS A 222 -35.63 6.34 6.79
C LYS A 222 -34.19 6.13 7.30
N ASP A 223 -33.36 5.34 6.59
CA ASP A 223 -32.07 4.91 7.10
C ASP A 223 -31.01 4.60 6.01
N GLU A 224 -31.23 5.05 4.79
CA GLU A 224 -30.28 4.92 3.69
C GLU A 224 -29.47 6.19 3.54
N LEU A 225 -28.18 6.03 3.27
CA LEU A 225 -27.26 7.15 3.08
C LEU A 225 -26.51 7.00 1.76
N ARG A 226 -26.46 8.10 0.99
CA ARG A 226 -25.54 8.25 -0.13
C ARG A 226 -24.47 9.28 0.22
N ILE A 227 -23.20 8.90 0.02
CA ILE A 227 -22.10 9.84 0.09
C ILE A 227 -21.42 9.93 -1.27
N ARG A 228 -20.86 11.13 -1.56
CA ARG A 228 -20.03 11.38 -2.75
C ARG A 228 -18.76 12.08 -2.29
N GLN A 229 -17.62 11.55 -2.72
CA GLN A 229 -16.30 12.12 -2.46
C GLN A 229 -15.63 12.49 -3.77
N LYS A 230 -15.38 13.79 -3.96
CA LYS A 230 -14.51 14.24 -5.06
C LYS A 230 -13.05 14.01 -4.71
N CYS A 231 -12.34 13.37 -5.64
CA CYS A 231 -10.92 13.06 -5.51
C CYS A 231 -10.20 13.39 -6.82
N ARG A 232 -8.91 13.62 -6.72
CA ARG A 232 -8.05 13.65 -7.91
C ARG A 232 -7.84 12.22 -8.43
N ALA A 233 -7.64 12.08 -9.72
CA ALA A 233 -7.20 10.82 -10.32
C ALA A 233 -5.68 10.78 -10.48
N ILE A 234 -5.07 11.96 -10.61
CA ILE A 234 -3.63 12.19 -10.78
C ILE A 234 -3.14 13.00 -9.58
N LEU A 235 -2.02 12.58 -8.99
CA LEU A 235 -1.38 13.25 -7.87
C LEU A 235 0.03 13.70 -8.28
N ARG A 236 0.41 14.93 -7.90
CA ARG A 236 1.82 15.35 -7.90
C ARG A 236 2.44 14.98 -6.55
N HIS A 237 3.44 14.12 -6.58
CA HIS A 237 4.12 13.66 -5.37
C HIS A 237 4.85 14.83 -4.68
N PRO A 238 4.62 15.07 -3.37
CA PRO A 238 5.10 16.30 -2.70
C PRO A 238 6.62 16.39 -2.58
N VAL A 239 7.32 15.26 -2.61
CA VAL A 239 8.78 15.22 -2.44
C VAL A 239 9.50 15.10 -3.79
N THR A 240 9.07 14.16 -4.66
CA THR A 240 9.74 13.92 -5.94
C THR A 240 9.26 14.85 -7.05
N GLY A 241 8.06 15.44 -6.93
CA GLY A 241 7.43 16.25 -7.97
C GLY A 241 6.83 15.45 -9.13
N ASP A 242 6.97 14.11 -9.12
CA ASP A 242 6.44 13.24 -10.17
C ASP A 242 4.92 13.25 -10.19
N LEU A 243 4.34 13.08 -11.38
CA LEU A 243 2.91 12.82 -11.56
C LEU A 243 2.65 11.31 -11.53
N SER A 244 1.67 10.90 -10.75
CA SER A 244 1.27 9.51 -10.58
C SER A 244 -0.23 9.34 -10.77
N PHE A 245 -0.64 8.19 -11.34
CA PHE A 245 -2.04 7.77 -11.45
C PHE A 245 -2.49 7.18 -10.11
N PHE A 246 -2.95 8.05 -9.20
CA PHE A 246 -3.21 7.76 -7.79
C PHE A 246 -4.72 7.66 -7.51
N ASN A 247 -5.26 6.46 -7.49
CA ASN A 247 -6.71 6.25 -7.32
C ASN A 247 -7.07 4.80 -7.00
N GLN A 248 -8.37 4.54 -6.84
CA GLN A 248 -8.99 3.22 -6.70
C GLN A 248 -10.08 2.97 -7.76
N VAL A 249 -9.94 3.54 -8.95
CA VAL A 249 -10.97 3.49 -9.98
C VAL A 249 -11.40 2.07 -10.32
N GLN A 250 -10.46 1.12 -10.38
CA GLN A 250 -10.75 -0.28 -10.67
C GLN A 250 -11.57 -0.98 -9.58
N LEU A 251 -11.36 -0.64 -8.31
CA LEU A 251 -12.11 -1.26 -7.20
C LEU A 251 -13.56 -0.75 -7.10
N HIS A 252 -13.85 0.39 -7.72
CA HIS A 252 -15.16 1.03 -7.60
C HIS A 252 -15.97 0.99 -8.88
N HIS A 253 -15.36 0.85 -10.06
CA HIS A 253 -16.09 0.86 -11.32
C HIS A 253 -16.76 -0.49 -11.57
N VAL A 254 -18.07 -0.46 -11.80
CA VAL A 254 -18.88 -1.69 -11.98
C VAL A 254 -18.42 -2.58 -13.13
N HIS A 255 -17.82 -2.01 -14.18
CA HIS A 255 -17.25 -2.77 -15.30
C HIS A 255 -16.11 -3.71 -14.88
N CYS A 256 -15.36 -3.34 -13.82
CA CYS A 256 -14.23 -4.13 -13.32
C CYS A 256 -14.64 -5.31 -12.42
N LEU A 257 -15.91 -5.42 -12.08
CA LEU A 257 -16.43 -6.59 -11.36
C LEU A 257 -16.49 -7.81 -12.26
N GLU A 258 -16.42 -8.98 -11.66
CA GLU A 258 -16.69 -10.25 -12.33
C GLU A 258 -18.00 -10.18 -13.14
N PRO A 259 -18.06 -10.70 -14.37
CA PRO A 259 -19.21 -10.53 -15.26
C PRO A 259 -20.54 -10.93 -14.62
N GLU A 260 -20.58 -12.01 -13.87
CA GLU A 260 -21.78 -12.52 -13.20
C GLU A 260 -22.25 -11.58 -12.07
N VAL A 261 -21.31 -11.06 -11.27
CA VAL A 261 -21.59 -10.09 -10.20
C VAL A 261 -22.09 -8.78 -10.80
N ARG A 262 -21.41 -8.30 -11.86
CA ARG A 262 -21.80 -7.08 -12.59
C ARG A 262 -23.21 -7.20 -13.16
N GLN A 263 -23.52 -8.31 -13.85
CA GLN A 263 -24.82 -8.55 -14.43
C GLN A 263 -25.92 -8.61 -13.36
N SER A 264 -25.66 -9.31 -12.26
CA SER A 264 -26.59 -9.39 -11.13
C SER A 264 -26.89 -8.01 -10.55
N LEU A 265 -25.86 -7.22 -10.24
CA LEU A 265 -26.04 -5.88 -9.69
C LEU A 265 -26.80 -4.95 -10.64
N LEU A 266 -26.46 -4.94 -11.94
CA LEU A 266 -27.12 -4.08 -12.94
C LEU A 266 -28.53 -4.52 -13.29
N SER A 267 -28.93 -5.75 -12.97
CA SER A 267 -30.32 -6.21 -13.09
C SER A 267 -31.21 -5.67 -11.97
N ILE A 268 -30.64 -5.32 -10.82
CA ILE A 268 -31.37 -4.87 -9.63
C ILE A 268 -31.27 -3.34 -9.49
N PHE A 269 -30.09 -2.76 -9.74
CA PHE A 269 -29.78 -1.36 -9.47
C PHE A 269 -29.50 -0.57 -10.75
N LYS A 270 -29.92 0.70 -10.77
CA LYS A 270 -29.31 1.69 -11.67
C LYS A 270 -27.88 1.96 -11.24
N ARG A 271 -27.04 2.47 -12.15
CA ARG A 271 -25.62 2.76 -11.86
C ARG A 271 -25.46 3.67 -10.64
N ASP A 272 -26.30 4.70 -10.48
CA ASP A 272 -26.25 5.63 -9.34
C ASP A 272 -26.64 5.01 -8.00
N ASP A 273 -27.38 3.90 -8.03
CA ASP A 273 -27.86 3.22 -6.84
C ASP A 273 -27.01 1.99 -6.47
N LEU A 274 -25.94 1.74 -7.22
CA LEU A 274 -24.98 0.68 -6.90
C LEU A 274 -24.35 0.93 -5.51
N PRO A 275 -24.03 -0.11 -4.72
CA PRO A 275 -23.40 0.05 -3.42
C PRO A 275 -22.15 0.91 -3.48
N ARG A 276 -21.36 0.72 -4.53
CA ARG A 276 -20.15 1.52 -4.83
C ARG A 276 -20.07 1.76 -6.33
N HIS A 277 -19.71 2.97 -6.70
CA HIS A 277 -19.39 3.32 -8.09
C HIS A 277 -18.48 4.55 -8.16
N VAL A 278 -17.92 4.80 -9.32
CA VAL A 278 -17.04 5.95 -9.58
C VAL A 278 -17.38 6.58 -10.92
N TYR A 279 -17.35 7.89 -10.94
CA TYR A 279 -17.57 8.76 -12.11
C TYR A 279 -16.35 9.67 -12.29
N TYR A 280 -16.27 10.34 -13.44
CA TYR A 280 -15.44 11.54 -13.52
C TYR A 280 -15.94 12.58 -12.50
N GLY A 281 -15.07 13.51 -12.10
CA GLY A 281 -15.38 14.52 -11.08
C GLY A 281 -16.50 15.49 -11.44
N ASP A 282 -16.85 15.62 -12.73
CA ASP A 282 -18.00 16.36 -13.24
C ASP A 282 -19.31 15.54 -13.21
N GLY A 283 -19.26 14.29 -12.76
CA GLY A 283 -20.38 13.36 -12.72
C GLY A 283 -20.65 12.60 -14.03
N SER A 284 -19.89 12.85 -15.09
CA SER A 284 -19.98 12.06 -16.32
C SER A 284 -19.47 10.64 -16.11
N ALA A 285 -20.10 9.67 -16.79
CA ALA A 285 -19.70 8.26 -16.69
C ALA A 285 -18.30 8.04 -17.27
N ILE A 286 -17.53 7.17 -16.63
CA ILE A 286 -16.30 6.64 -17.20
C ILE A 286 -16.68 5.51 -18.15
N GLU A 287 -16.20 5.56 -19.37
CA GLU A 287 -16.51 4.57 -20.40
C GLU A 287 -15.90 3.21 -20.07
N ASP A 288 -16.64 2.12 -20.31
CA ASP A 288 -16.17 0.76 -20.05
C ASP A 288 -14.83 0.48 -20.79
N SER A 289 -14.68 0.99 -22.02
CA SER A 289 -13.42 0.88 -22.80
C SER A 289 -12.23 1.62 -22.19
N VAL A 290 -12.50 2.71 -21.44
CA VAL A 290 -11.46 3.40 -20.67
C VAL A 290 -10.99 2.50 -19.51
N MET A 291 -11.91 1.79 -18.86
CA MET A 291 -11.56 0.87 -17.78
C MET A 291 -10.78 -0.36 -18.27
N ASP A 292 -11.13 -0.89 -19.45
CA ASP A 292 -10.34 -1.95 -20.10
C ASP A 292 -8.90 -1.47 -20.36
N HIS A 293 -8.75 -0.29 -20.96
CA HIS A 293 -7.43 0.32 -21.20
C HIS A 293 -6.63 0.54 -19.92
N VAL A 294 -7.26 1.05 -18.87
CA VAL A 294 -6.60 1.23 -17.56
C VAL A 294 -6.12 -0.12 -17.02
N GLY A 295 -6.93 -1.18 -17.13
CA GLY A 295 -6.57 -2.53 -16.73
C GLY A 295 -5.35 -3.06 -17.49
N GLU A 296 -5.33 -2.92 -18.81
CA GLU A 296 -4.20 -3.32 -19.66
C GLU A 296 -2.90 -2.59 -19.32
N VAL A 297 -3.00 -1.26 -19.04
CA VAL A 297 -1.82 -0.47 -18.65
C VAL A 297 -1.29 -0.91 -17.29
N TYR A 298 -2.14 -1.21 -16.32
CA TYR A 298 -1.70 -1.75 -15.04
C TYR A 298 -0.99 -3.09 -15.22
N GLU A 299 -1.61 -4.06 -15.90
CA GLU A 299 -1.04 -5.39 -16.10
C GLU A 299 0.30 -5.35 -16.86
N LYS A 300 0.41 -4.52 -17.88
CA LYS A 300 1.65 -4.34 -18.65
C LYS A 300 2.83 -3.83 -17.80
N ASN A 301 2.55 -3.04 -16.78
CA ASN A 301 3.58 -2.45 -15.90
C ASN A 301 3.70 -3.17 -14.56
N ALA A 302 2.94 -4.23 -14.33
CA ALA A 302 2.91 -4.95 -13.07
C ALA A 302 4.19 -5.75 -12.84
N VAL A 303 4.71 -5.64 -11.63
CA VAL A 303 5.81 -6.46 -11.14
C VAL A 303 5.27 -7.43 -10.09
N ARG A 304 5.50 -8.71 -10.31
CA ARG A 304 5.13 -9.79 -9.40
C ARG A 304 6.39 -10.38 -8.79
N PHE A 305 6.39 -10.54 -7.50
CA PHE A 305 7.42 -11.26 -6.78
C PHE A 305 6.79 -12.33 -5.88
N GLN A 306 7.55 -13.38 -5.64
CA GLN A 306 7.12 -14.42 -4.70
C GLN A 306 7.50 -14.02 -3.28
N TRP A 307 6.51 -14.03 -2.39
CA TRP A 307 6.72 -13.86 -0.98
C TRP A 307 7.58 -14.98 -0.40
N GLN A 308 8.46 -14.62 0.51
CA GLN A 308 9.10 -15.53 1.43
C GLN A 308 8.59 -15.20 2.85
N GLN A 309 8.47 -16.22 3.69
CA GLN A 309 8.11 -15.98 5.08
C GLN A 309 9.15 -15.08 5.74
N GLY A 310 8.68 -14.05 6.43
CA GLY A 310 9.54 -13.05 7.04
C GLY A 310 9.90 -11.86 6.12
N ASP A 311 9.47 -11.87 4.86
CA ASP A 311 9.59 -10.69 3.98
C ASP A 311 8.71 -9.54 4.48
N MET A 312 9.25 -8.34 4.41
CA MET A 312 8.51 -7.10 4.61
C MET A 312 8.70 -6.19 3.40
N ILE A 313 7.62 -5.61 2.87
CA ILE A 313 7.71 -4.56 1.85
C ILE A 313 7.12 -3.27 2.38
N THR A 314 7.81 -2.17 2.14
CA THR A 314 7.30 -0.81 2.33
C THR A 314 7.11 -0.18 0.96
N LEU A 315 5.92 0.34 0.68
CA LEU A 315 5.58 1.06 -0.55
C LEU A 315 5.31 2.52 -0.23
N ASP A 316 5.79 3.41 -1.09
CA ASP A 316 5.25 4.75 -1.18
C ASP A 316 3.88 4.65 -1.85
N ASN A 317 2.83 4.85 -1.08
CA ASN A 317 1.46 4.67 -1.53
C ASN A 317 1.03 5.67 -2.61
N MET A 318 1.70 6.81 -2.72
CA MET A 318 1.40 7.80 -3.75
C MET A 318 2.09 7.47 -5.08
N LEU A 319 3.16 6.68 -5.06
CA LEU A 319 3.91 6.29 -6.25
C LEU A 319 3.59 4.87 -6.73
N VAL A 320 3.06 4.01 -5.86
CA VAL A 320 2.87 2.58 -6.16
C VAL A 320 1.46 2.13 -5.81
N ALA A 321 0.77 1.60 -6.81
CA ALA A 321 -0.43 0.81 -6.61
C ALA A 321 -0.07 -0.66 -6.34
N HIS A 322 -0.93 -1.33 -5.60
CA HIS A 322 -0.78 -2.75 -5.31
C HIS A 322 -2.07 -3.51 -5.57
N ALA A 323 -1.93 -4.84 -5.73
CA ALA A 323 -3.02 -5.76 -5.99
C ALA A 323 -2.82 -7.05 -5.19
N ARG A 324 -3.75 -8.00 -5.30
CA ARG A 324 -3.58 -9.35 -4.78
C ARG A 324 -4.00 -10.37 -5.82
N ASP A 325 -3.10 -11.24 -6.20
CA ASP A 325 -3.42 -12.41 -7.04
C ASP A 325 -4.18 -13.46 -6.23
N PRO A 326 -5.03 -14.29 -6.90
CA PRO A 326 -5.68 -15.44 -6.28
C PRO A 326 -4.66 -16.41 -5.69
N TYR A 327 -5.08 -17.21 -4.73
CA TYR A 327 -4.19 -18.17 -4.08
C TYR A 327 -4.89 -19.42 -3.60
N VAL A 328 -4.09 -20.47 -3.33
CA VAL A 328 -4.53 -21.73 -2.77
C VAL A 328 -3.78 -22.01 -1.47
N GLY A 329 -4.50 -22.46 -0.46
CA GLY A 329 -3.97 -22.81 0.84
C GLY A 329 -3.78 -21.63 1.79
N PRO A 330 -3.22 -21.85 2.98
CA PRO A 330 -3.10 -20.80 3.98
C PRO A 330 -2.18 -19.68 3.48
N ARG A 331 -2.66 -18.45 3.57
CA ARG A 331 -1.89 -17.24 3.29
C ARG A 331 -2.17 -16.21 4.38
N LYS A 332 -1.12 -15.65 4.98
CA LYS A 332 -1.28 -14.58 5.96
C LYS A 332 -0.29 -13.46 5.68
N ILE A 333 -0.78 -12.38 5.11
CA ILE A 333 -0.10 -11.09 4.97
C ILE A 333 -0.78 -10.12 5.90
N VAL A 334 0.01 -9.43 6.72
CA VAL A 334 -0.48 -8.37 7.61
C VAL A 334 0.00 -7.01 7.10
N VAL A 335 -0.69 -5.95 7.51
CA VAL A 335 -0.48 -4.59 7.02
C VAL A 335 -0.34 -3.60 8.17
N ALA A 336 0.52 -2.59 7.97
CA ALA A 336 0.59 -1.41 8.81
C ALA A 336 0.63 -0.16 7.92
N LEU A 337 -0.15 0.85 8.29
CA LEU A 337 -0.27 2.12 7.58
C LEU A 337 0.51 3.20 8.31
N GLY A 338 1.28 4.00 7.58
CA GLY A 338 2.13 5.02 8.17
C GLY A 338 1.99 6.39 7.52
N ASP A 339 2.25 7.41 8.34
CA ASP A 339 2.43 8.79 7.91
C ASP A 339 1.23 9.33 7.09
N MET A 340 0.09 9.53 7.76
CA MET A 340 -1.14 10.01 7.13
C MET A 340 -0.98 11.39 6.53
N ILE A 341 -1.46 11.55 5.31
CA ILE A 341 -1.52 12.81 4.56
C ILE A 341 -2.96 13.29 4.51
N ASP A 342 -3.16 14.57 4.72
CA ASP A 342 -4.41 15.27 4.47
C ASP A 342 -4.35 15.93 3.08
N GLY A 343 -5.28 15.55 2.19
CA GLY A 343 -5.31 16.03 0.81
C GLY A 343 -5.46 17.55 0.69
N ALA A 344 -6.23 18.16 1.57
CA ALA A 344 -6.43 19.62 1.56
C ALA A 344 -5.14 20.37 1.95
N GLN A 345 -4.39 19.84 2.94
CA GLN A 345 -3.09 20.42 3.30
C GLN A 345 -2.07 20.27 2.18
N LEU A 346 -2.09 19.13 1.48
CA LEU A 346 -1.22 18.92 0.34
C LEU A 346 -1.52 19.88 -0.81
N ASP A 347 -2.79 20.20 -1.08
CA ASP A 347 -3.21 21.15 -2.10
C ASP A 347 -2.73 22.57 -1.79
N GLN A 348 -2.89 23.00 -0.53
CA GLN A 348 -2.37 24.30 -0.11
C GLN A 348 -0.86 24.42 -0.27
N ALA A 349 -0.12 23.35 0.09
CA ALA A 349 1.34 23.32 -0.07
C ALA A 349 1.78 23.38 -1.54
N ASN A 350 0.98 22.81 -2.45
CA ASN A 350 1.25 22.81 -3.91
C ASN A 350 0.71 24.04 -4.64
N GLY A 351 0.08 25.00 -3.94
CA GLY A 351 -0.50 26.21 -4.54
C GLY A 351 -1.74 25.94 -5.39
N VAL A 352 -2.38 24.80 -5.23
CA VAL A 352 -3.64 24.46 -5.90
C VAL A 352 -4.77 25.02 -5.04
N HIS A 353 -5.36 26.13 -5.51
CA HIS A 353 -6.59 26.66 -4.90
C HIS A 353 -7.79 25.82 -5.38
N ALA A 354 -8.59 25.32 -4.45
CA ALA A 354 -9.80 24.53 -4.67
C ALA A 354 -10.89 25.30 -5.44
#